data_92d044ca96e6ef6d13c48f95fc39bd3e
#
_entry.id   92d044ca96e6ef6d13c48f95fc39bd3e
#
_cell.length_a   1.000
_cell.length_b   1.000
_cell.length_c   1.000
_cell.angle_alpha   90.00
_cell.angle_beta   90.00
_cell.angle_gamma   90.00
#
_symmetry.space_group_name_H-M   'P 1'
#
loop_
_entity.id
_entity.type
_entity.pdbx_description
1 polymer ?
#
loop_
_entity_poly.entity_id
_entity_poly.type
_entity_poly.pdbx_seq_one_letter_code
_entity_poly.pdbx_strand_id
1 'polypeptide(L)'
;MSGTVNTFSARAGGMLLALACLAGSAAAATGPAGYALDNTEVRDIRARALQRDYQLYVALPDSYRDGARRYPVLFVADANYAFPVVRNIAQRLHKHAGMEEVIVVGLSYAKGDNGMHSRRRDYTPSVPRKQAYSAVMPGRPPEFGQAAAYGKFLTSEVLPLVARHYRADMRRKVFVGHSYGSLLGLEMLLSEPRSFEHYILGSPSLWFDAGVMFEREKAYAGRHRDLPASVFFGIGGLERLAPGKKRSRSEEDADMVEDLREFDGALRTHRYPHLKTQLRVFHEEDHASVFPSVLTHGLRSYLSSSK
;
A
#
# COMPACT_ATOMS: atom_id res chain seq x y z
N MET A 1 -30.59 98.67 -28.07
CA MET A 1 -30.38 97.72 -29.19
C MET A 1 -30.46 96.34 -28.64
N SER A 2 -31.43 95.63 -29.13
CA SER A 2 -32.00 94.39 -28.67
C SER A 2 -31.11 93.17 -28.99
N GLY A 3 -30.91 92.33 -28.04
CA GLY A 3 -30.28 91.04 -28.31
C GLY A 3 -30.87 89.92 -27.42
N THR A 4 -31.75 89.16 -28.04
CA THR A 4 -32.51 88.10 -27.45
C THR A 4 -31.63 86.86 -27.20
N VAL A 5 -31.70 86.28 -26.01
CA VAL A 5 -30.99 85.04 -25.67
C VAL A 5 -32.03 83.92 -25.67
N ASN A 6 -31.84 82.97 -26.51
CA ASN A 6 -32.62 81.71 -26.60
C ASN A 6 -32.01 80.67 -25.65
N THR A 7 -32.83 80.18 -24.73
CA THR A 7 -32.51 79.06 -23.83
C THR A 7 -32.93 77.75 -24.48
N PHE A 8 -31.97 76.88 -24.78
CA PHE A 8 -32.24 75.48 -25.17
C PHE A 8 -32.26 74.60 -23.92
N SER A 9 -33.39 73.96 -23.71
CA SER A 9 -33.60 72.95 -22.68
C SER A 9 -33.14 71.59 -23.22
N ALA A 10 -32.11 71.03 -22.62
CA ALA A 10 -31.65 69.68 -22.93
C ALA A 10 -32.36 68.66 -21.99
N ARG A 11 -33.20 67.81 -22.59
CA ARG A 11 -33.76 66.63 -21.91
C ARG A 11 -32.71 65.52 -21.87
N ALA A 12 -32.24 65.15 -20.68
CA ALA A 12 -31.41 63.99 -20.45
C ALA A 12 -32.30 62.73 -20.44
N GLY A 13 -32.19 61.90 -21.46
CA GLY A 13 -32.80 60.56 -21.56
C GLY A 13 -31.89 59.56 -20.82
N GLY A 14 -32.33 59.12 -19.63
CA GLY A 14 -31.65 58.06 -18.91
C GLY A 14 -31.88 56.68 -19.57
N MET A 15 -30.82 56.10 -20.11
CA MET A 15 -30.82 54.74 -20.65
C MET A 15 -30.46 53.76 -19.54
N LEU A 16 -31.46 53.12 -18.95
CA LEU A 16 -31.28 51.99 -18.03
C LEU A 16 -30.71 50.76 -18.81
N LEU A 17 -29.44 50.46 -18.63
CA LEU A 17 -28.87 49.21 -19.01
C LEU A 17 -29.33 48.12 -18.03
N ALA A 18 -30.24 47.29 -18.41
CA ALA A 18 -30.59 46.04 -17.69
C ALA A 18 -29.46 45.01 -17.92
N LEU A 19 -28.61 44.79 -16.92
CA LEU A 19 -27.66 43.72 -16.90
C LEU A 19 -28.42 42.41 -16.63
N ALA A 20 -28.73 41.67 -17.70
CA ALA A 20 -29.26 40.30 -17.57
C ALA A 20 -28.13 39.39 -17.12
N CYS A 21 -28.08 39.03 -15.82
CA CYS A 21 -27.25 37.95 -15.30
C CYS A 21 -27.74 36.63 -15.89
N LEU A 22 -27.11 36.16 -16.95
CA LEU A 22 -27.21 34.77 -17.42
C LEU A 22 -26.58 33.87 -16.33
N ALA A 23 -27.37 33.43 -15.36
CA ALA A 23 -27.05 32.32 -14.51
C ALA A 23 -27.03 31.06 -15.39
N GLY A 24 -25.86 30.74 -15.94
CA GLY A 24 -25.64 29.47 -16.61
C GLY A 24 -25.76 28.36 -15.57
N SER A 25 -26.93 27.72 -15.53
CA SER A 25 -27.06 26.44 -14.83
C SER A 25 -26.10 25.47 -15.47
N ALA A 26 -24.99 25.18 -14.82
CA ALA A 26 -24.15 24.04 -15.17
C ALA A 26 -25.04 22.81 -15.03
N ALA A 27 -25.54 22.29 -16.14
CA ALA A 27 -26.20 21.00 -16.18
C ALA A 27 -25.14 19.96 -15.68
N ALA A 28 -25.31 19.47 -14.45
CA ALA A 28 -24.57 18.36 -13.96
C ALA A 28 -24.72 17.20 -14.94
N ALA A 29 -23.63 16.64 -15.41
CA ALA A 29 -23.63 15.51 -16.32
C ALA A 29 -24.49 14.39 -15.72
N THR A 30 -25.61 14.06 -16.35
CA THR A 30 -26.54 13.03 -15.90
C THR A 30 -26.10 11.63 -16.33
N GLY A 31 -24.82 11.32 -16.16
CA GLY A 31 -24.30 9.96 -16.27
C GLY A 31 -24.60 9.15 -14.99
N PRO A 32 -24.58 7.82 -15.06
CA PRO A 32 -24.74 7.00 -13.86
C PRO A 32 -23.66 7.37 -12.85
N ALA A 33 -24.05 7.51 -11.56
CA ALA A 33 -23.11 7.79 -10.47
C ALA A 33 -22.15 6.60 -10.30
N GLY A 34 -20.85 6.87 -10.24
CA GLY A 34 -19.85 5.84 -9.92
C GLY A 34 -20.02 5.33 -8.49
N TYR A 35 -19.78 4.03 -8.27
CA TYR A 35 -19.72 3.47 -6.91
C TYR A 35 -18.47 3.96 -6.19
N ALA A 36 -18.63 4.53 -5.03
CA ALA A 36 -17.51 4.96 -4.17
C ALA A 36 -17.56 4.24 -2.83
N LEU A 37 -16.39 3.95 -2.27
CA LEU A 37 -16.27 3.42 -0.92
C LEU A 37 -16.44 4.57 0.09
N ASP A 38 -17.31 4.38 1.07
CA ASP A 38 -17.54 5.37 2.12
C ASP A 38 -16.29 5.62 2.98
N ASN A 39 -16.16 6.84 3.50
CA ASN A 39 -15.06 7.29 4.36
C ASN A 39 -13.67 7.07 3.73
N THR A 40 -13.57 7.20 2.40
CA THR A 40 -12.29 7.09 1.69
C THR A 40 -11.89 8.41 1.04
N GLU A 41 -10.59 8.63 0.92
CA GLU A 41 -10.01 9.75 0.18
C GLU A 41 -8.73 9.34 -0.55
N VAL A 42 -8.32 10.13 -1.52
CA VAL A 42 -7.06 9.96 -2.25
C VAL A 42 -6.18 11.18 -2.02
N ARG A 43 -4.92 10.96 -1.68
CA ARG A 43 -3.93 12.01 -1.51
C ARG A 43 -2.76 11.81 -2.45
N ASP A 44 -2.42 12.82 -3.20
CA ASP A 44 -1.21 12.86 -3.99
C ASP A 44 0.01 13.07 -3.10
N ILE A 45 1.11 12.38 -3.42
CA ILE A 45 2.40 12.54 -2.75
C ILE A 45 3.54 12.42 -3.76
N ARG A 46 4.44 13.40 -3.71
CA ARG A 46 5.69 13.37 -4.49
C ARG A 46 6.79 12.73 -3.65
N ALA A 47 7.31 11.59 -4.11
CA ALA A 47 8.52 10.97 -3.55
C ALA A 47 9.75 11.75 -4.04
N ARG A 48 10.26 12.64 -3.23
CA ARG A 48 11.29 13.61 -3.65
C ARG A 48 12.58 12.95 -4.10
N ALA A 49 13.08 11.99 -3.33
CA ALA A 49 14.31 11.26 -3.67
C ALA A 49 14.14 10.36 -4.88
N LEU A 50 12.94 9.84 -5.13
CA LEU A 50 12.64 8.96 -6.26
C LEU A 50 12.24 9.73 -7.52
N GLN A 51 11.94 11.03 -7.40
CA GLN A 51 11.42 11.89 -8.48
C GLN A 51 10.17 11.33 -9.17
N ARG A 52 9.27 10.70 -8.37
CA ARG A 52 8.03 10.06 -8.81
C ARG A 52 6.84 10.51 -7.99
N ASP A 53 5.67 10.51 -8.64
CA ASP A 53 4.42 10.84 -8.01
C ASP A 53 3.62 9.57 -7.73
N TYR A 54 3.06 9.48 -6.52
CA TYR A 54 2.23 8.39 -6.03
C TYR A 54 0.92 8.92 -5.49
N GLN A 55 0.03 8.02 -5.13
CA GLN A 55 -1.19 8.31 -4.40
C GLN A 55 -1.26 7.44 -3.15
N LEU A 56 -1.81 8.01 -2.10
CA LEU A 56 -2.23 7.28 -0.91
C LEU A 56 -3.75 7.18 -0.95
N TYR A 57 -4.27 5.94 -0.91
CA TYR A 57 -5.68 5.69 -0.74
C TYR A 57 -5.95 5.51 0.74
N VAL A 58 -6.78 6.37 1.33
CA VAL A 58 -7.00 6.36 2.78
C VAL A 58 -8.44 6.02 3.08
N ALA A 59 -8.65 5.01 3.94
CA ALA A 59 -9.95 4.70 4.51
C ALA A 59 -9.93 5.00 6.00
N LEU A 60 -10.90 5.78 6.45
CA LEU A 60 -11.09 6.14 7.83
C LEU A 60 -12.13 5.23 8.48
N PRO A 61 -11.98 4.86 9.76
CA PRO A 61 -12.97 4.09 10.50
C PRO A 61 -14.31 4.82 10.60
N ASP A 62 -15.39 4.06 10.79
CA ASP A 62 -16.75 4.64 10.90
C ASP A 62 -16.83 5.62 12.08
N SER A 63 -16.20 5.30 13.24
CA SER A 63 -16.16 6.18 14.42
C SER A 63 -15.13 7.33 14.30
N TYR A 64 -14.48 7.51 13.15
CA TYR A 64 -13.44 8.55 13.03
C TYR A 64 -13.96 9.96 13.28
N ARG A 65 -15.23 10.26 13.02
CA ARG A 65 -15.83 11.58 13.26
C ARG A 65 -16.21 11.80 14.73
N ASP A 66 -16.28 10.74 15.54
CA ASP A 66 -16.85 10.73 16.88
C ASP A 66 -15.78 10.87 17.99
N GLY A 67 -14.94 11.90 17.93
CA GLY A 67 -14.02 12.18 19.04
C GLY A 67 -12.54 12.24 18.68
N ALA A 68 -11.66 12.08 19.70
CA ALA A 68 -10.22 12.33 19.61
C ALA A 68 -9.37 11.03 19.60
N ARG A 69 -9.98 9.85 19.52
CA ARG A 69 -9.29 8.55 19.54
C ARG A 69 -8.26 8.45 18.41
N ARG A 70 -7.12 7.81 18.71
CA ARG A 70 -6.14 7.42 17.70
C ARG A 70 -6.31 5.95 17.34
N TYR A 71 -6.04 5.61 16.10
CA TYR A 71 -6.28 4.32 15.51
C TYR A 71 -4.99 3.68 15.01
N PRO A 72 -4.83 2.34 15.14
CA PRO A 72 -3.77 1.62 14.44
C PRO A 72 -3.88 1.85 12.93
N VAL A 73 -2.75 1.73 12.22
CA VAL A 73 -2.70 2.00 10.77
C VAL A 73 -2.19 0.79 10.02
N LEU A 74 -2.95 0.37 9.01
CA LEU A 74 -2.53 -0.62 8.03
C LEU A 74 -1.96 0.07 6.81
N PHE A 75 -0.69 -0.17 6.49
CA PHE A 75 -0.05 0.28 5.25
C PHE A 75 -0.05 -0.87 4.25
N VAL A 76 -0.71 -0.69 3.12
CA VAL A 76 -1.04 -1.76 2.18
C VAL A 76 -0.34 -1.53 0.87
N ALA A 77 0.59 -2.40 0.51
CA ALA A 77 1.19 -2.43 -0.82
C ALA A 77 0.15 -2.79 -1.89
N ASP A 78 0.44 -2.48 -3.16
CA ASP A 78 -0.45 -2.82 -4.29
C ASP A 78 -1.88 -2.28 -4.16
N ALA A 79 -2.04 -1.07 -3.63
CA ALA A 79 -3.32 -0.49 -3.28
C ALA A 79 -4.35 -0.48 -4.42
N ASN A 80 -3.89 -0.42 -5.67
CA ASN A 80 -4.76 -0.39 -6.84
C ASN A 80 -5.74 -1.60 -6.91
N TYR A 81 -5.36 -2.74 -6.31
CA TYR A 81 -6.27 -3.88 -6.14
C TYR A 81 -6.52 -4.26 -4.69
N ALA A 82 -5.51 -4.11 -3.82
CA ALA A 82 -5.57 -4.61 -2.44
C ALA A 82 -6.36 -3.69 -1.50
N PHE A 83 -6.39 -2.37 -1.75
CA PHE A 83 -7.02 -1.42 -0.84
C PHE A 83 -8.51 -1.72 -0.55
N PRO A 84 -9.40 -1.94 -1.54
CA PRO A 84 -10.80 -2.26 -1.27
C PRO A 84 -10.96 -3.58 -0.52
N VAL A 85 -10.12 -4.58 -0.79
CA VAL A 85 -10.14 -5.88 -0.10
C VAL A 85 -9.79 -5.70 1.38
N VAL A 86 -8.68 -5.00 1.66
CA VAL A 86 -8.21 -4.76 3.04
C VAL A 86 -9.22 -3.93 3.82
N ARG A 87 -9.69 -2.83 3.24
CA ARG A 87 -10.70 -1.96 3.87
C ARG A 87 -11.96 -2.73 4.23
N ASN A 88 -12.52 -3.52 3.32
CA ASN A 88 -13.76 -4.23 3.54
C ASN A 88 -13.61 -5.38 4.54
N ILE A 89 -12.50 -6.13 4.50
CA ILE A 89 -12.23 -7.19 5.48
C ILE A 89 -12.02 -6.59 6.88
N ALA A 90 -11.22 -5.52 7.01
CA ALA A 90 -10.99 -4.86 8.30
C ALA A 90 -12.30 -4.35 8.92
N GLN A 91 -13.15 -3.68 8.12
CA GLN A 91 -14.47 -3.20 8.57
C GLN A 91 -15.40 -4.35 8.98
N ARG A 92 -15.42 -5.44 8.19
CA ARG A 92 -16.24 -6.61 8.53
C ARG A 92 -15.79 -7.28 9.82
N LEU A 93 -14.49 -7.43 10.01
CA LEU A 93 -13.92 -8.00 11.24
C LEU A 93 -14.21 -7.11 12.45
N HIS A 94 -14.19 -5.80 12.30
CA HIS A 94 -14.61 -4.87 13.34
C HIS A 94 -16.09 -5.10 13.69
N LYS A 95 -16.99 -5.04 12.73
CA LYS A 95 -18.45 -5.11 12.96
C LYS A 95 -18.94 -6.46 13.51
N HIS A 96 -18.30 -7.57 13.12
CA HIS A 96 -18.81 -8.91 13.41
C HIS A 96 -17.89 -9.76 14.30
N ALA A 97 -16.65 -9.37 14.49
CA ALA A 97 -15.68 -10.11 15.31
C ALA A 97 -15.11 -9.28 16.48
N GLY A 98 -15.61 -8.05 16.67
CA GLY A 98 -15.19 -7.17 17.76
C GLY A 98 -13.73 -6.72 17.67
N MET A 99 -13.15 -6.74 16.46
CA MET A 99 -11.80 -6.23 16.24
C MET A 99 -11.78 -4.71 16.35
N GLU A 100 -10.63 -4.17 16.74
CA GLU A 100 -10.45 -2.74 16.80
C GLU A 100 -10.54 -2.11 15.40
N GLU A 101 -11.10 -0.90 15.31
CA GLU A 101 -11.10 -0.12 14.09
C GLU A 101 -9.69 0.36 13.72
N VAL A 102 -9.41 0.44 12.43
CA VAL A 102 -8.11 0.81 11.89
C VAL A 102 -8.24 1.87 10.78
N ILE A 103 -7.22 2.69 10.62
CA ILE A 103 -7.03 3.48 9.40
C ILE A 103 -6.33 2.58 8.39
N VAL A 104 -6.80 2.56 7.14
CA VAL A 104 -6.11 1.86 6.04
C VAL A 104 -5.47 2.88 5.12
N VAL A 105 -4.19 2.73 4.87
CA VAL A 105 -3.41 3.57 3.95
C VAL A 105 -2.85 2.69 2.84
N GLY A 106 -3.46 2.76 1.68
CA GLY A 106 -3.02 2.04 0.49
C GLY A 106 -1.93 2.80 -0.26
N LEU A 107 -0.87 2.10 -0.63
CA LEU A 107 0.27 2.62 -1.38
C LEU A 107 0.05 2.31 -2.85
N SER A 108 -0.25 3.34 -3.66
CA SER A 108 -0.50 3.16 -5.10
C SER A 108 0.79 2.84 -5.86
N TYR A 109 0.62 2.43 -7.11
CA TYR A 109 1.73 2.46 -8.07
C TYR A 109 2.08 3.89 -8.46
N ALA A 110 3.30 4.11 -8.96
CA ALA A 110 3.72 5.42 -9.44
C ALA A 110 2.80 5.88 -10.58
N LYS A 111 2.45 7.15 -10.59
CA LYS A 111 1.62 7.74 -11.65
C LYS A 111 2.30 7.58 -13.01
N GLY A 112 1.53 7.12 -13.99
CA GLY A 112 2.02 6.84 -15.34
C GLY A 112 2.65 5.45 -15.54
N ASP A 113 2.79 4.66 -14.47
CA ASP A 113 3.23 3.27 -14.57
C ASP A 113 2.03 2.30 -14.56
N ASN A 114 2.20 1.15 -15.23
CA ASN A 114 1.35 0.02 -14.93
C ASN A 114 1.83 -0.70 -13.65
N GLY A 115 0.96 -1.55 -13.07
CA GLY A 115 1.25 -2.20 -11.80
C GLY A 115 2.52 -3.06 -11.84
N MET A 116 2.74 -3.81 -12.92
CA MET A 116 3.89 -4.71 -13.00
C MET A 116 5.22 -3.94 -13.11
N HIS A 117 5.27 -2.85 -13.89
CA HIS A 117 6.47 -2.01 -13.99
C HIS A 117 6.80 -1.36 -12.65
N SER A 118 5.81 -0.74 -12.00
CA SER A 118 6.00 -0.09 -10.70
C SER A 118 6.45 -1.09 -9.62
N ARG A 119 5.81 -2.26 -9.51
CA ARG A 119 6.15 -3.32 -8.54
C ARG A 119 7.56 -3.88 -8.74
N ARG A 120 7.93 -4.19 -9.99
CA ARG A 120 9.28 -4.67 -10.31
C ARG A 120 10.34 -3.70 -9.84
N ARG A 121 10.15 -2.42 -10.08
CA ARG A 121 11.08 -1.38 -9.68
C ARG A 121 11.08 -1.13 -8.17
N ASP A 122 9.89 -0.87 -7.61
CA ASP A 122 9.75 -0.31 -6.27
C ASP A 122 9.73 -1.36 -5.15
N TYR A 123 9.43 -2.63 -5.46
CA TYR A 123 9.26 -3.67 -4.44
C TYR A 123 10.35 -4.75 -4.46
N THR A 124 11.20 -4.77 -5.48
CA THR A 124 12.25 -5.78 -5.54
C THR A 124 13.54 -5.30 -4.89
N PRO A 125 14.23 -6.18 -4.15
CA PRO A 125 15.42 -5.80 -3.37
C PRO A 125 16.68 -5.63 -4.21
N SER A 126 16.73 -6.19 -5.41
CA SER A 126 17.92 -6.19 -6.29
C SER A 126 17.52 -6.19 -7.77
N VAL A 127 18.50 -5.92 -8.62
CA VAL A 127 18.39 -6.20 -10.06
C VAL A 127 18.67 -7.68 -10.27
N PRO A 128 17.79 -8.44 -10.94
CA PRO A 128 17.99 -9.88 -11.16
C PRO A 128 19.30 -10.20 -11.89
N ARG A 129 20.11 -11.08 -11.31
CA ARG A 129 21.47 -11.41 -11.82
C ARG A 129 21.46 -12.43 -12.95
N LYS A 130 20.47 -13.31 -12.99
CA LYS A 130 20.45 -14.50 -13.88
C LYS A 130 19.23 -14.60 -14.79
N GLN A 131 18.22 -13.78 -14.57
CA GLN A 131 16.96 -13.86 -15.30
C GLN A 131 16.73 -12.58 -16.12
N ALA A 132 16.48 -12.74 -17.41
CA ALA A 132 16.05 -11.63 -18.26
C ALA A 132 14.52 -11.48 -18.17
N TYR A 133 14.08 -10.25 -18.07
CA TYR A 133 12.65 -9.93 -18.04
C TYR A 133 12.27 -9.06 -19.24
N SER A 134 11.15 -9.37 -19.86
CA SER A 134 10.60 -8.57 -20.93
C SER A 134 10.03 -7.24 -20.39
N ALA A 135 10.05 -6.22 -21.23
CA ALA A 135 9.35 -4.96 -20.96
C ALA A 135 7.84 -5.22 -20.81
N VAL A 136 7.24 -4.60 -19.82
CA VAL A 136 5.79 -4.66 -19.54
C VAL A 136 5.08 -3.35 -19.85
N MET A 137 5.85 -2.34 -20.28
CA MET A 137 5.36 -1.06 -20.78
C MET A 137 6.06 -0.73 -22.09
N PRO A 138 5.35 -0.27 -23.14
CA PRO A 138 5.96 0.13 -24.41
C PRO A 138 7.01 1.22 -24.19
N GLY A 139 8.18 1.06 -24.81
CA GLY A 139 9.28 2.04 -24.77
C GLY A 139 9.99 2.19 -23.41
N ARG A 140 9.63 1.39 -22.41
CA ARG A 140 10.26 1.42 -21.07
C ARG A 140 10.93 0.09 -20.75
N PRO A 141 12.26 0.07 -20.55
CA PRO A 141 12.96 -1.16 -20.14
C PRO A 141 12.49 -1.62 -18.76
N PRO A 142 12.63 -2.91 -18.42
CA PRO A 142 12.35 -3.40 -17.07
C PRO A 142 13.27 -2.72 -16.05
N GLU A 143 12.69 -2.25 -14.94
CA GLU A 143 13.41 -1.68 -13.81
C GLU A 143 13.21 -2.54 -12.58
N PHE A 144 14.25 -2.65 -11.72
CA PHE A 144 14.26 -3.46 -10.50
C PHE A 144 15.15 -2.83 -9.41
N GLY A 145 15.06 -3.38 -8.18
CA GLY A 145 16.08 -3.18 -7.16
C GLY A 145 15.95 -1.89 -6.35
N GLN A 146 14.80 -1.22 -6.35
CA GLN A 146 14.62 0.03 -5.63
C GLN A 146 13.82 -0.11 -4.31
N ALA A 147 13.62 -1.33 -3.79
CA ALA A 147 12.84 -1.54 -2.57
C ALA A 147 13.41 -0.79 -1.36
N ALA A 148 14.73 -0.73 -1.20
CA ALA A 148 15.37 0.04 -0.14
C ALA A 148 15.11 1.55 -0.26
N ALA A 149 15.20 2.11 -1.48
CA ALA A 149 14.89 3.52 -1.73
C ALA A 149 13.41 3.84 -1.54
N TYR A 150 12.53 2.92 -1.97
CA TYR A 150 11.10 3.04 -1.75
C TYR A 150 10.73 2.92 -0.25
N GLY A 151 11.35 2.00 0.48
CA GLY A 151 11.23 1.89 1.94
C GLY A 151 11.64 3.18 2.65
N LYS A 152 12.74 3.81 2.20
CA LYS A 152 13.16 5.12 2.68
C LYS A 152 12.11 6.20 2.44
N PHE A 153 11.50 6.23 1.25
CA PHE A 153 10.37 7.12 0.97
C PHE A 153 9.21 6.87 1.92
N LEU A 154 8.85 5.61 2.19
CA LEU A 154 7.79 5.29 3.14
C LEU A 154 8.11 5.84 4.54
N THR A 155 9.31 5.61 5.06
CA THR A 155 9.68 6.02 6.42
C THR A 155 9.88 7.52 6.55
N SER A 156 10.45 8.19 5.55
CA SER A 156 10.79 9.62 5.65
C SER A 156 9.70 10.58 5.18
N GLU A 157 8.76 10.13 4.33
CA GLU A 157 7.75 11.00 3.74
C GLU A 157 6.31 10.52 4.03
N VAL A 158 6.01 9.23 3.78
CA VAL A 158 4.63 8.70 3.94
C VAL A 158 4.23 8.61 5.42
N LEU A 159 5.04 7.97 6.28
CA LEU A 159 4.72 7.82 7.70
C LEU A 159 4.55 9.19 8.39
N PRO A 160 5.43 10.20 8.18
CA PRO A 160 5.24 11.53 8.73
C PRO A 160 4.02 12.27 8.18
N LEU A 161 3.67 12.07 6.90
CA LEU A 161 2.46 12.65 6.31
C LEU A 161 1.21 12.09 7.01
N VAL A 162 1.13 10.77 7.17
CA VAL A 162 0.00 10.12 7.86
C VAL A 162 -0.09 10.60 9.32
N ALA A 163 1.04 10.69 10.02
CA ALA A 163 1.09 11.17 11.41
C ALA A 163 0.56 12.60 11.58
N ARG A 164 0.80 13.47 10.58
CA ARG A 164 0.34 14.87 10.62
C ARG A 164 -1.13 15.07 10.27
N HIS A 165 -1.64 14.27 9.35
CA HIS A 165 -2.96 14.49 8.77
C HIS A 165 -4.07 13.64 9.39
N TYR A 166 -3.71 12.56 10.11
CA TYR A 166 -4.69 11.63 10.65
C TYR A 166 -4.46 11.36 12.14
N ARG A 167 -5.53 10.98 12.83
CA ARG A 167 -5.44 10.48 14.21
C ARG A 167 -4.91 9.04 14.22
N ALA A 168 -3.70 8.88 13.69
CA ALA A 168 -2.99 7.64 13.59
C ALA A 168 -2.17 7.36 14.87
N ASP A 169 -2.27 6.16 15.43
CA ASP A 169 -1.31 5.68 16.43
C ASP A 169 -0.07 5.14 15.72
N MET A 170 0.93 5.99 15.57
CA MET A 170 2.18 5.65 14.86
C MET A 170 3.09 4.67 15.60
N ARG A 171 2.72 4.21 16.79
CA ARG A 171 3.37 3.07 17.45
C ARG A 171 2.78 1.75 16.99
N ARG A 172 1.54 1.75 16.51
CA ARG A 172 0.75 0.59 16.09
C ARG A 172 0.57 0.59 14.57
N LYS A 173 1.66 0.34 13.86
CA LYS A 173 1.73 0.30 12.40
C LYS A 173 1.87 -1.13 11.91
N VAL A 174 1.02 -1.52 10.97
CA VAL A 174 1.04 -2.82 10.32
C VAL A 174 1.38 -2.63 8.84
N PHE A 175 2.32 -3.40 8.32
CA PHE A 175 2.58 -3.50 6.90
C PHE A 175 1.85 -4.73 6.32
N VAL A 176 1.17 -4.56 5.19
CA VAL A 176 0.45 -5.63 4.48
C VAL A 176 0.98 -5.73 3.07
N GLY A 177 1.47 -6.89 2.69
CA GLY A 177 1.98 -7.16 1.34
C GLY A 177 1.64 -8.56 0.85
N HIS A 178 1.65 -8.73 -0.47
CA HIS A 178 1.48 -10.02 -1.13
C HIS A 178 2.50 -10.16 -2.29
N SER A 179 3.10 -11.34 -2.46
CA SER A 179 4.02 -11.60 -3.57
C SER A 179 5.23 -10.63 -3.53
N TYR A 180 5.44 -9.80 -4.56
CA TYR A 180 6.44 -8.73 -4.55
C TYR A 180 6.18 -7.68 -3.47
N GLY A 181 4.90 -7.42 -3.12
CA GLY A 181 4.58 -6.57 -1.97
C GLY A 181 5.12 -7.15 -0.65
N SER A 182 5.18 -8.48 -0.53
CA SER A 182 5.83 -9.14 0.61
C SER A 182 7.36 -9.06 0.55
N LEU A 183 7.99 -9.03 -0.64
CA LEU A 183 9.43 -8.73 -0.76
C LEU A 183 9.77 -7.34 -0.21
N LEU A 184 8.97 -6.33 -0.53
CA LEU A 184 9.12 -5.00 0.06
C LEU A 184 8.99 -5.06 1.59
N GLY A 185 7.99 -5.80 2.10
CA GLY A 185 7.81 -6.00 3.55
C GLY A 185 9.02 -6.65 4.20
N LEU A 186 9.60 -7.67 3.59
CA LEU A 186 10.82 -8.34 4.07
C LEU A 186 12.05 -7.43 3.97
N GLU A 187 12.17 -6.63 2.91
CA GLU A 187 13.23 -5.63 2.78
C GLU A 187 13.17 -4.64 3.94
N MET A 188 11.99 -4.10 4.24
CA MET A 188 11.81 -3.16 5.35
C MET A 188 12.03 -3.84 6.72
N LEU A 189 11.58 -5.08 6.88
CA LEU A 189 11.80 -5.85 8.11
C LEU A 189 13.31 -6.01 8.42
N LEU A 190 14.12 -6.28 7.39
CA LEU A 190 15.55 -6.54 7.56
C LEU A 190 16.42 -5.27 7.47
N SER A 191 15.92 -4.16 6.93
CA SER A 191 16.66 -2.90 6.84
C SER A 191 16.29 -1.90 7.93
N GLU A 192 15.01 -1.76 8.23
CA GLU A 192 14.44 -0.81 9.20
C GLU A 192 13.37 -1.47 10.09
N PRO A 193 13.72 -2.46 10.93
CA PRO A 193 12.78 -3.35 11.62
C PRO A 193 11.80 -2.63 12.57
N ARG A 194 12.12 -1.40 13.00
CA ARG A 194 11.25 -0.58 13.86
C ARG A 194 10.22 0.27 13.08
N SER A 195 10.22 0.19 11.75
CA SER A 195 9.29 0.96 10.91
C SER A 195 7.86 0.50 11.10
N PHE A 196 7.65 -0.81 11.29
CA PHE A 196 6.34 -1.40 11.55
C PHE A 196 6.43 -2.36 12.74
N GLU A 197 5.39 -2.36 13.58
CA GLU A 197 5.27 -3.29 14.70
C GLU A 197 4.92 -4.70 14.23
N HIS A 198 4.08 -4.77 13.18
CA HIS A 198 3.56 -6.03 12.67
C HIS A 198 3.59 -6.05 11.14
N TYR A 199 3.86 -7.24 10.59
CA TYR A 199 3.88 -7.51 9.15
C TYR A 199 2.92 -8.65 8.83
N ILE A 200 2.05 -8.44 7.84
CA ILE A 200 1.18 -9.48 7.26
C ILE A 200 1.68 -9.72 5.84
N LEU A 201 2.39 -10.83 5.63
CA LEU A 201 3.11 -11.11 4.40
C LEU A 201 2.54 -12.38 3.74
N GLY A 202 1.83 -12.18 2.63
CA GLY A 202 1.25 -13.25 1.83
C GLY A 202 2.20 -13.70 0.72
N SER A 203 2.42 -14.99 0.62
CA SER A 203 3.13 -15.65 -0.50
C SER A 203 4.38 -14.88 -0.98
N PRO A 204 5.36 -14.59 -0.09
CA PRO A 204 6.56 -13.86 -0.48
C PRO A 204 7.28 -14.54 -1.65
N SER A 205 7.62 -13.78 -2.71
CA SER A 205 8.36 -14.29 -3.88
C SER A 205 9.84 -14.56 -3.54
N LEU A 206 10.10 -15.47 -2.59
CA LEU A 206 11.44 -15.77 -2.07
C LEU A 206 12.40 -16.37 -3.11
N TRP A 207 11.86 -16.86 -4.25
CA TRP A 207 12.63 -17.30 -5.42
C TRP A 207 13.32 -16.13 -6.16
N PHE A 208 12.86 -14.89 -5.96
CA PHE A 208 13.34 -13.71 -6.70
C PHE A 208 14.86 -13.56 -6.55
N ASP A 209 15.53 -13.28 -7.69
CA ASP A 209 16.99 -13.13 -7.84
C ASP A 209 17.78 -14.26 -7.12
N ALA A 210 17.39 -15.50 -7.42
CA ALA A 210 17.99 -16.73 -6.87
C ALA A 210 17.95 -16.79 -5.32
N GLY A 211 16.93 -16.22 -4.71
CA GLY A 211 16.72 -16.26 -3.25
C GLY A 211 17.48 -15.19 -2.49
N VAL A 212 17.64 -14.00 -3.07
CA VAL A 212 18.38 -12.87 -2.47
C VAL A 212 17.94 -12.53 -1.04
N MET A 213 16.68 -12.76 -0.68
CA MET A 213 16.19 -12.49 0.68
C MET A 213 16.82 -13.41 1.74
N PHE A 214 17.24 -14.63 1.40
CA PHE A 214 18.01 -15.51 2.31
C PHE A 214 19.42 -14.96 2.54
N GLU A 215 20.04 -14.39 1.51
CA GLU A 215 21.35 -13.73 1.64
C GLU A 215 21.23 -12.50 2.58
N ARG A 216 20.15 -11.71 2.44
CA ARG A 216 19.90 -10.53 3.28
C ARG A 216 19.57 -10.90 4.72
N GLU A 217 18.78 -11.94 4.93
CA GLU A 217 18.48 -12.48 6.27
C GLU A 217 19.76 -12.89 6.98
N LYS A 218 20.61 -13.69 6.33
CA LYS A 218 21.91 -14.11 6.86
C LYS A 218 22.83 -12.91 7.17
N ALA A 219 22.85 -11.91 6.27
CA ALA A 219 23.63 -10.69 6.50
C ALA A 219 23.10 -9.85 7.67
N TYR A 220 21.78 -9.81 7.89
CA TYR A 220 21.17 -9.17 9.05
C TYR A 220 21.57 -9.92 10.33
N ALA A 221 21.43 -11.22 10.37
CA ALA A 221 21.77 -12.07 11.53
C ALA A 221 23.24 -11.96 11.94
N GLY A 222 24.14 -11.82 10.97
CA GLY A 222 25.57 -11.60 11.23
C GLY A 222 25.89 -10.30 11.98
N ARG A 223 24.98 -9.30 11.92
CA ARG A 223 25.21 -7.95 12.47
C ARG A 223 24.30 -7.58 13.64
N HIS A 224 23.17 -8.29 13.80
CA HIS A 224 22.14 -7.95 14.78
C HIS A 224 21.84 -9.14 15.70
N ARG A 225 21.48 -8.85 16.94
CA ARG A 225 21.09 -9.84 17.96
C ARG A 225 19.61 -9.79 18.30
N ASP A 226 18.85 -8.93 17.63
CA ASP A 226 17.42 -8.77 17.80
C ASP A 226 16.76 -8.32 16.50
N LEU A 227 15.48 -8.67 16.34
CA LEU A 227 14.62 -8.27 15.24
C LEU A 227 13.23 -7.94 15.84
N PRO A 228 13.02 -6.69 16.31
CA PRO A 228 11.83 -6.35 17.10
C PRO A 228 10.61 -6.14 16.19
N ALA A 229 9.96 -7.23 15.79
CA ALA A 229 8.76 -7.24 14.98
C ALA A 229 7.91 -8.49 15.23
N SER A 230 6.64 -8.39 14.88
CA SER A 230 5.75 -9.53 14.76
C SER A 230 5.42 -9.77 13.29
N VAL A 231 5.54 -11.01 12.81
CA VAL A 231 5.33 -11.35 11.40
C VAL A 231 4.33 -12.49 11.28
N PHE A 232 3.24 -12.23 10.56
CA PHE A 232 2.33 -13.28 10.12
C PHE A 232 2.65 -13.61 8.66
N PHE A 233 3.12 -14.82 8.42
CA PHE A 233 3.30 -15.39 7.10
C PHE A 233 2.09 -16.24 6.71
N GLY A 234 1.57 -16.02 5.52
CA GLY A 234 0.52 -16.86 4.95
C GLY A 234 0.85 -17.26 3.52
N ILE A 235 0.47 -18.48 3.11
CA ILE A 235 0.74 -18.98 1.77
C ILE A 235 -0.33 -19.99 1.35
N GLY A 236 -0.63 -20.03 0.05
CA GLY A 236 -1.51 -21.04 -0.54
C GLY A 236 -0.85 -22.41 -0.57
N GLY A 237 -1.61 -23.44 -0.20
CA GLY A 237 -1.12 -24.83 -0.21
C GLY A 237 -0.84 -25.37 -1.60
N LEU A 238 -1.43 -24.76 -2.64
CA LEU A 238 -1.24 -25.10 -4.04
C LEU A 238 -0.01 -24.40 -4.66
N GLU A 239 0.67 -23.52 -3.94
CA GLU A 239 1.91 -22.85 -4.40
C GLU A 239 3.14 -23.76 -4.26
N ARG A 240 2.98 -25.04 -4.55
CA ARG A 240 4.03 -26.07 -4.52
C ARG A 240 4.54 -26.38 -5.91
N LEU A 241 5.80 -26.77 -5.97
CA LEU A 241 6.36 -27.31 -7.19
C LEU A 241 5.65 -28.62 -7.58
N ALA A 242 5.39 -28.78 -8.89
CA ALA A 242 4.77 -30.00 -9.42
C ALA A 242 5.61 -31.25 -9.09
N PRO A 243 4.96 -32.42 -8.81
CA PRO A 243 5.67 -33.67 -8.53
C PRO A 243 6.67 -34.02 -9.64
N GLY A 244 7.85 -34.49 -9.24
CA GLY A 244 8.91 -34.90 -10.15
C GLY A 244 9.81 -33.79 -10.70
N LYS A 245 9.47 -32.52 -10.49
CA LYS A 245 10.37 -31.41 -10.83
C LYS A 245 11.44 -31.20 -9.76
N LYS A 246 12.62 -30.73 -10.19
CA LYS A 246 13.70 -30.38 -9.28
C LYS A 246 13.51 -28.92 -8.82
N ARG A 247 13.37 -28.73 -7.50
CA ARG A 247 13.25 -27.39 -6.90
C ARG A 247 14.49 -26.54 -7.18
N SER A 248 14.25 -25.31 -7.58
CA SER A 248 15.26 -24.27 -7.68
C SER A 248 14.69 -22.94 -7.16
N ARG A 249 15.54 -21.93 -6.99
CA ARG A 249 15.08 -20.59 -6.67
C ARG A 249 14.93 -19.75 -7.96
N SER A 250 14.02 -20.22 -8.83
CA SER A 250 13.55 -19.51 -10.02
C SER A 250 12.03 -19.45 -9.99
N GLU A 251 11.43 -18.53 -10.71
CA GLU A 251 9.97 -18.39 -10.77
C GLU A 251 9.27 -19.68 -11.21
N GLU A 252 9.87 -20.41 -12.17
CA GLU A 252 9.27 -21.59 -12.80
C GLU A 252 9.38 -22.87 -11.95
N ASP A 253 10.45 -22.97 -11.11
CA ASP A 253 10.80 -24.18 -10.37
C ASP A 253 10.81 -23.95 -8.85
N ALA A 254 10.19 -22.87 -8.36
CA ALA A 254 10.05 -22.61 -6.94
C ALA A 254 9.01 -23.52 -6.29
N ASP A 255 9.32 -24.10 -5.15
CA ASP A 255 8.31 -24.54 -4.19
C ASP A 255 8.15 -23.41 -3.16
N MET A 256 7.18 -22.53 -3.40
CA MET A 256 7.02 -21.33 -2.57
C MET A 256 6.61 -21.67 -1.13
N VAL A 257 5.91 -22.79 -0.92
CA VAL A 257 5.55 -23.27 0.43
C VAL A 257 6.81 -23.68 1.19
N GLU A 258 7.70 -24.43 0.55
CA GLU A 258 8.92 -24.89 1.18
C GLU A 258 9.94 -23.75 1.34
N ASP A 259 10.01 -22.83 0.37
CA ASP A 259 10.85 -21.63 0.49
C ASP A 259 10.44 -20.77 1.70
N LEU A 260 9.12 -20.61 1.93
CA LEU A 260 8.63 -19.84 3.07
C LEU A 260 8.88 -20.54 4.40
N ARG A 261 8.74 -21.88 4.46
CA ARG A 261 9.09 -22.65 5.65
C ARG A 261 10.56 -22.55 6.00
N GLU A 262 11.42 -22.64 4.98
CA GLU A 262 12.85 -22.49 5.14
C GLU A 262 13.21 -21.08 5.67
N PHE A 263 12.59 -20.04 5.12
CA PHE A 263 12.82 -18.65 5.54
C PHE A 263 12.35 -18.39 6.99
N ASP A 264 11.12 -18.81 7.35
CA ASP A 264 10.62 -18.71 8.72
C ASP A 264 11.50 -19.53 9.70
N GLY A 265 11.92 -20.72 9.28
CA GLY A 265 12.86 -21.57 10.03
C GLY A 265 14.19 -20.85 10.30
N ALA A 266 14.78 -20.22 9.28
CA ALA A 266 16.02 -19.45 9.42
C ALA A 266 15.85 -18.32 10.45
N LEU A 267 14.78 -17.52 10.35
CA LEU A 267 14.49 -16.46 11.32
C LEU A 267 14.39 -16.99 12.76
N ARG A 268 13.73 -18.13 12.97
CA ARG A 268 13.55 -18.76 14.30
C ARG A 268 14.84 -19.31 14.90
N THR A 269 15.78 -19.77 14.07
CA THR A 269 17.07 -20.31 14.58
C THR A 269 17.90 -19.27 15.30
N HIS A 270 17.75 -17.97 14.97
CA HIS A 270 18.47 -16.88 15.62
C HIS A 270 17.96 -16.54 17.02
N ARG A 271 16.77 -17.01 17.40
CA ARG A 271 16.17 -16.78 18.73
C ARG A 271 16.15 -15.31 19.14
N TYR A 272 15.83 -14.43 18.20
CA TYR A 272 15.70 -12.99 18.49
C TYR A 272 14.67 -12.75 19.60
N PRO A 273 15.02 -12.04 20.69
CA PRO A 273 14.16 -11.92 21.86
C PRO A 273 12.82 -11.23 21.60
N HIS A 274 12.76 -10.32 20.61
CA HIS A 274 11.56 -9.54 20.31
C HIS A 274 10.92 -9.90 18.95
N LEU A 275 11.41 -10.96 18.28
CA LEU A 275 10.75 -11.47 17.07
C LEU A 275 9.66 -12.48 17.42
N LYS A 276 8.49 -12.28 16.85
CA LYS A 276 7.42 -13.28 16.87
C LYS A 276 7.05 -13.61 15.44
N THR A 277 7.10 -14.88 15.05
CA THR A 277 6.64 -15.33 13.75
C THR A 277 5.51 -16.34 13.88
N GLN A 278 4.55 -16.25 12.97
CA GLN A 278 3.49 -17.23 12.78
C GLN A 278 3.40 -17.54 11.28
N LEU A 279 3.46 -18.82 10.92
CA LEU A 279 3.29 -19.27 9.53
C LEU A 279 2.02 -20.09 9.40
N ARG A 280 1.22 -19.79 8.37
CA ARG A 280 0.02 -20.54 8.03
C ARG A 280 -0.04 -20.89 6.55
N VAL A 281 -0.29 -22.18 6.27
CA VAL A 281 -0.55 -22.68 4.92
C VAL A 281 -2.07 -22.86 4.76
N PHE A 282 -2.63 -22.30 3.70
CA PHE A 282 -4.05 -22.40 3.35
C PHE A 282 -4.21 -23.45 2.25
N HIS A 283 -4.59 -24.66 2.59
CA HIS A 283 -4.42 -25.86 1.78
C HIS A 283 -5.07 -25.82 0.39
N GLU A 284 -6.21 -25.15 0.26
CA GLU A 284 -6.99 -25.11 -1.00
C GLU A 284 -6.79 -23.80 -1.79
N GLU A 285 -5.86 -22.96 -1.35
CA GLU A 285 -5.58 -21.66 -1.97
C GLU A 285 -4.33 -21.74 -2.85
N ASP A 286 -4.36 -20.99 -3.94
CA ASP A 286 -3.23 -20.71 -4.81
C ASP A 286 -2.70 -19.28 -4.61
N HIS A 287 -1.73 -18.88 -5.43
CA HIS A 287 -1.11 -17.56 -5.36
C HIS A 287 -2.11 -16.41 -5.58
N ALA A 288 -3.14 -16.60 -6.40
CA ALA A 288 -4.11 -15.55 -6.71
C ALA A 288 -5.22 -15.46 -5.66
N SER A 289 -5.65 -16.59 -5.11
CA SER A 289 -6.81 -16.69 -4.23
C SER A 289 -6.47 -16.47 -2.74
N VAL A 290 -5.24 -16.70 -2.31
CA VAL A 290 -4.86 -16.77 -0.89
C VAL A 290 -4.88 -15.42 -0.15
N PHE A 291 -4.75 -14.29 -0.85
CA PHE A 291 -4.56 -12.98 -0.20
C PHE A 291 -5.68 -12.62 0.82
N PRO A 292 -6.99 -12.77 0.53
CA PRO A 292 -8.04 -12.51 1.52
C PRO A 292 -7.94 -13.38 2.78
N SER A 293 -7.55 -14.65 2.64
CA SER A 293 -7.33 -15.59 3.74
C SER A 293 -6.15 -15.17 4.61
N VAL A 294 -5.02 -14.84 4.00
CA VAL A 294 -3.82 -14.30 4.68
C VAL A 294 -4.17 -13.04 5.46
N LEU A 295 -4.83 -12.09 4.83
CA LEU A 295 -5.23 -10.84 5.47
C LEU A 295 -6.15 -11.06 6.66
N THR A 296 -7.21 -11.86 6.49
CA THR A 296 -8.19 -12.15 7.54
C THR A 296 -7.51 -12.75 8.77
N HIS A 297 -6.66 -13.75 8.57
CA HIS A 297 -5.98 -14.43 9.67
C HIS A 297 -4.84 -13.59 10.27
N GLY A 298 -4.11 -12.85 9.45
CA GLY A 298 -3.07 -11.92 9.90
C GLY A 298 -3.63 -10.80 10.77
N LEU A 299 -4.74 -10.19 10.38
CA LEU A 299 -5.43 -9.17 11.18
C LEU A 299 -5.95 -9.75 12.51
N ARG A 300 -6.53 -10.95 12.51
CA ARG A 300 -6.96 -11.62 13.75
C ARG A 300 -5.79 -11.92 14.68
N SER A 301 -4.66 -12.37 14.14
CA SER A 301 -3.45 -12.63 14.92
C SER A 301 -2.93 -11.36 15.61
N TYR A 302 -2.87 -10.25 14.89
CA TYR A 302 -2.40 -8.97 15.42
C TYR A 302 -3.36 -8.37 16.45
N LEU A 303 -4.64 -8.22 16.12
CA LEU A 303 -5.61 -7.48 16.93
C LEU A 303 -6.17 -8.31 18.11
N SER A 304 -5.99 -9.65 18.11
CA SER A 304 -6.30 -10.50 19.28
C SER A 304 -5.19 -10.46 20.33
N SER A 305 -3.97 -10.10 19.96
CA SER A 305 -2.82 -10.01 20.89
C SER A 305 -2.82 -8.70 21.68
N SER A 306 -3.74 -7.80 21.41
CA SER A 306 -3.84 -6.46 22.02
C SER A 306 -4.86 -6.40 23.18
N LYS A 307 -5.39 -7.55 23.62
CA LYS A 307 -6.26 -7.70 24.81
C LYS A 307 -5.46 -8.30 25.98
#